data_ba4d443d75f38005cac20c856c171b8e
#
_entry.id   ba4d443d75f38005cac20c856c171b8e
#
_cell.length_a   1.000
_cell.length_b   1.000
_cell.length_c   1.000
_cell.angle_alpha   90.00
_cell.angle_beta   90.00
_cell.angle_gamma   90.00
#
_symmetry.space_group_name_H-M   'P 1'
#
loop_
_entity.id
_entity.type
_entity.pdbx_description
1 polymer ?
#
loop_
_entity_poly.entity_id
_entity_poly.type
_entity_poly.pdbx_seq_one_letter_code
_entity_poly.pdbx_strand_id
1 'polypeptide(L)'
;PMYYPNEAILVSEQNGPLWEELAAADAVIQFHMRPGDAAQVDEIAGRFPHMKLLVDHMGYPDLEAGPAEYQQIVELSSRDNVFIKISDVAGRSTEPFPHVDVHPYIRMLYDAFGSDRSMWGTGYPGHHRVKHNWHTLAEELRLIREGIPFLSERDREQILGKTAASVWQLAG
;
A
#
# COMPACT_ATOMS: atom_id res chain seq x y z
N PRO A 1 -0.42 -15.67 1.04
CA PRO A 1 -1.01 -15.70 -0.29
C PRO A 1 0.04 -16.20 -1.27
N MET A 2 -0.35 -17.12 -2.15
CA MET A 2 0.52 -17.53 -3.25
C MET A 2 0.47 -16.42 -4.31
N TYR A 3 1.62 -15.88 -4.64
CA TYR A 3 1.77 -14.90 -5.71
C TYR A 3 2.08 -15.66 -7.02
N TYR A 4 1.24 -15.48 -8.01
CA TYR A 4 1.44 -16.02 -9.36
C TYR A 4 1.69 -14.84 -10.31
N PRO A 5 2.97 -14.48 -10.56
CA PRO A 5 3.27 -13.40 -11.49
C PRO A 5 2.79 -13.77 -12.89
N ASN A 6 2.20 -12.82 -13.59
CA ASN A 6 1.73 -12.92 -14.98
C ASN A 6 0.44 -13.73 -15.23
N GLU A 7 -0.27 -14.15 -14.22
CA GLU A 7 -1.62 -14.71 -14.41
C GLU A 7 -2.65 -13.60 -14.17
N ALA A 8 -3.49 -13.30 -15.16
CA ALA A 8 -4.60 -12.33 -15.04
C ALA A 8 -5.74 -12.89 -14.18
N ILE A 9 -5.37 -13.50 -13.04
CA ILE A 9 -6.28 -14.27 -12.19
C ILE A 9 -7.35 -13.39 -11.54
N LEU A 10 -6.97 -12.17 -11.16
CA LEU A 10 -7.90 -11.26 -10.47
C LEU A 10 -9.03 -10.81 -11.39
N VAL A 11 -8.74 -10.60 -12.68
CA VAL A 11 -9.69 -10.09 -13.67
C VAL A 11 -10.30 -11.19 -14.54
N SER A 12 -10.02 -12.47 -14.24
CA SER A 12 -10.59 -13.59 -14.97
C SER A 12 -12.12 -13.59 -14.88
N GLU A 13 -12.81 -14.00 -15.94
CA GLU A 13 -14.28 -14.11 -15.97
C GLU A 13 -14.83 -14.99 -14.85
N GLN A 14 -14.09 -16.02 -14.46
CA GLN A 14 -14.46 -16.94 -13.37
C GLN A 14 -14.58 -16.25 -12.01
N ASN A 15 -13.85 -15.17 -11.81
CA ASN A 15 -13.87 -14.38 -10.57
C ASN A 15 -14.89 -13.23 -10.58
N GLY A 16 -15.58 -13.02 -11.72
CA GLY A 16 -16.61 -11.99 -11.83
C GLY A 16 -17.65 -12.04 -10.71
N PRO A 17 -18.31 -13.20 -10.46
CA PRO A 17 -19.31 -13.33 -9.39
C PRO A 17 -18.75 -13.02 -8.00
N LEU A 18 -17.50 -13.41 -7.71
CA LEU A 18 -16.86 -13.09 -6.44
C LEU A 18 -16.72 -11.57 -6.24
N TRP A 19 -16.28 -10.86 -7.28
CA TRP A 19 -16.15 -9.41 -7.20
C TRP A 19 -17.49 -8.70 -7.00
N GLU A 20 -18.55 -9.19 -7.63
CA GLU A 20 -19.90 -8.67 -7.45
C GLU A 20 -20.39 -8.87 -6.00
N GLU A 21 -20.16 -10.05 -5.41
CA GLU A 21 -20.50 -10.31 -4.02
C GLU A 21 -19.70 -9.43 -3.04
N LEU A 22 -18.41 -9.27 -3.27
CA LEU A 22 -17.55 -8.40 -2.45
C LEU A 22 -17.99 -6.94 -2.54
N ALA A 23 -18.36 -6.47 -3.73
CA ALA A 23 -18.86 -5.12 -3.95
C ALA A 23 -20.22 -4.91 -3.26
N ALA A 24 -21.13 -5.87 -3.34
CA ALA A 24 -22.42 -5.83 -2.66
C ALA A 24 -22.30 -5.82 -1.14
N ALA A 25 -21.22 -6.41 -0.61
CA ALA A 25 -20.91 -6.44 0.83
C ALA A 25 -20.15 -5.18 1.31
N ASP A 26 -19.90 -4.19 0.47
CA ASP A 26 -19.04 -3.01 0.74
C ASP A 26 -17.67 -3.43 1.32
N ALA A 27 -17.10 -4.51 0.78
CA ALA A 27 -15.87 -5.10 1.30
C ALA A 27 -14.66 -4.20 1.01
N VAL A 28 -13.77 -4.08 1.99
CA VAL A 28 -12.44 -3.46 1.83
C VAL A 28 -11.45 -4.54 1.44
N ILE A 29 -10.88 -4.45 0.24
CA ILE A 29 -9.97 -5.48 -0.29
C ILE A 29 -8.53 -5.00 -0.21
N GLN A 30 -7.64 -5.86 0.29
CA GLN A 30 -6.21 -5.59 0.36
C GLN A 30 -5.44 -6.47 -0.62
N PHE A 31 -4.63 -5.84 -1.45
CA PHE A 31 -3.79 -6.50 -2.45
C PHE A 31 -2.34 -6.56 -1.97
N HIS A 32 -1.85 -7.77 -1.82
CA HIS A 32 -0.44 -8.05 -1.66
C HIS A 32 0.14 -8.30 -3.06
N MET A 33 0.60 -7.26 -3.72
CA MET A 33 0.89 -7.23 -5.15
C MET A 33 2.25 -6.59 -5.45
N ARG A 34 2.70 -6.73 -6.68
CA ARG A 34 3.88 -6.06 -7.24
C ARG A 34 3.47 -5.12 -8.37
N PRO A 35 4.36 -4.22 -8.85
CA PRO A 35 4.02 -3.29 -9.92
C PRO A 35 3.39 -3.95 -11.15
N GLY A 36 3.86 -5.12 -11.58
CA GLY A 36 3.29 -5.84 -12.73
C GLY A 36 1.82 -6.26 -12.59
N ASP A 37 1.25 -6.23 -11.39
CA ASP A 37 -0.16 -6.56 -11.15
C ASP A 37 -1.07 -5.31 -11.20
N ALA A 38 -0.50 -4.11 -11.30
CA ALA A 38 -1.24 -2.85 -11.18
C ALA A 38 -2.40 -2.75 -12.20
N ALA A 39 -2.21 -3.23 -13.42
CA ALA A 39 -3.25 -3.21 -14.44
C ALA A 39 -4.51 -3.99 -14.02
N GLN A 40 -4.37 -5.10 -13.30
CA GLN A 40 -5.51 -5.88 -12.80
C GLN A 40 -6.26 -5.12 -11.71
N VAL A 41 -5.53 -4.45 -10.81
CA VAL A 41 -6.13 -3.65 -9.74
C VAL A 41 -6.83 -2.42 -10.34
N ASP A 42 -6.25 -1.78 -11.35
CA ASP A 42 -6.86 -0.67 -12.07
C ASP A 42 -8.19 -1.08 -12.71
N GLU A 43 -8.22 -2.25 -13.38
CA GLU A 43 -9.45 -2.78 -13.98
C GLU A 43 -10.53 -3.02 -12.93
N ILE A 44 -10.19 -3.66 -11.79
CA ILE A 44 -11.14 -3.91 -10.70
C ILE A 44 -11.63 -2.58 -10.10
N ALA A 45 -10.72 -1.63 -9.89
CA ALA A 45 -11.07 -0.31 -9.37
C ALA A 45 -12.08 0.42 -10.29
N GLY A 46 -11.87 0.32 -11.59
CA GLY A 46 -12.79 0.91 -12.59
C GLY A 46 -14.14 0.21 -12.66
N ARG A 47 -14.18 -1.13 -12.53
CA ARG A 47 -15.43 -1.90 -12.55
C ARG A 47 -16.27 -1.71 -11.27
N PHE A 48 -15.62 -1.50 -10.13
CA PHE A 48 -16.26 -1.42 -8.82
C PHE A 48 -15.84 -0.13 -8.08
N PRO A 49 -16.25 1.05 -8.57
CA PRO A 49 -15.77 2.33 -8.05
C PRO A 49 -16.21 2.63 -6.60
N HIS A 50 -17.17 1.88 -6.07
CA HIS A 50 -17.62 2.01 -4.68
C HIS A 50 -16.78 1.17 -3.70
N MET A 51 -16.11 0.12 -4.19
CA MET A 51 -15.24 -0.71 -3.35
C MET A 51 -13.97 0.05 -2.99
N LYS A 52 -13.52 -0.13 -1.75
CA LYS A 52 -12.24 0.41 -1.30
C LYS A 52 -11.15 -0.65 -1.48
N LEU A 53 -10.16 -0.31 -2.27
CA LEU A 53 -9.04 -1.19 -2.63
C LEU A 53 -7.75 -0.66 -2.02
N LEU A 54 -7.03 -1.50 -1.29
CA LEU A 54 -5.80 -1.14 -0.63
C LEU A 54 -4.61 -1.88 -1.23
N VAL A 55 -3.56 -1.18 -1.57
CA VAL A 55 -2.29 -1.76 -1.98
C VAL A 55 -1.37 -1.86 -0.77
N ASP A 56 -1.02 -3.08 -0.38
CA ASP A 56 -0.16 -3.36 0.76
C ASP A 56 1.32 -3.06 0.43
N HIS A 57 2.05 -2.67 1.47
CA HIS A 57 3.51 -2.57 1.44
C HIS A 57 4.05 -1.75 0.25
N MET A 58 3.37 -0.63 -0.04
CA MET A 58 3.72 0.25 -1.16
C MET A 58 3.73 -0.45 -2.54
N GLY A 59 3.08 -1.62 -2.70
CA GLY A 59 3.17 -2.41 -3.94
C GLY A 59 4.56 -3.01 -4.19
N TYR A 60 5.36 -3.20 -3.13
CA TYR A 60 6.69 -3.82 -3.19
C TYR A 60 7.64 -3.16 -4.20
N PRO A 61 8.07 -1.91 -3.97
CA PRO A 61 9.05 -1.26 -4.83
C PRO A 61 10.34 -2.11 -4.92
N ASP A 62 10.84 -2.25 -6.12
CA ASP A 62 12.15 -2.83 -6.40
C ASP A 62 13.15 -1.68 -6.57
N LEU A 63 14.07 -1.54 -5.60
CA LEU A 63 15.03 -0.45 -5.60
C LEU A 63 16.09 -0.63 -6.68
N GLU A 64 16.40 -1.88 -7.09
CA GLU A 64 17.36 -2.17 -8.15
C GLU A 64 16.79 -1.85 -9.54
N ALA A 65 15.49 -2.15 -9.75
CA ALA A 65 14.80 -1.81 -11.00
C ALA A 65 14.56 -0.30 -11.15
N GLY A 66 14.47 0.40 -10.04
CA GLY A 66 14.35 1.85 -10.00
C GLY A 66 12.92 2.39 -10.18
N PRO A 67 12.77 3.73 -10.09
CA PRO A 67 11.45 4.34 -10.00
C PRO A 67 10.62 4.29 -11.29
N ALA A 68 11.22 4.02 -12.45
CA ALA A 68 10.49 3.95 -13.72
C ALA A 68 9.48 2.77 -13.74
N GLU A 69 9.86 1.60 -13.25
CA GLU A 69 8.97 0.45 -13.16
C GLU A 69 7.90 0.63 -12.08
N TYR A 70 8.19 1.43 -11.06
CA TYR A 70 7.28 1.72 -9.96
C TYR A 70 6.14 2.66 -10.37
N GLN A 71 6.27 3.34 -11.52
CA GLN A 71 5.24 4.25 -12.04
C GLN A 71 3.86 3.58 -12.17
N GLN A 72 3.80 2.29 -12.45
CA GLN A 72 2.56 1.52 -12.53
C GLN A 72 1.74 1.55 -11.22
N ILE A 73 2.41 1.55 -10.05
CA ILE A 73 1.73 1.70 -8.75
C ILE A 73 1.25 3.15 -8.56
N VAL A 74 2.06 4.12 -8.97
CA VAL A 74 1.71 5.54 -8.86
C VAL A 74 0.48 5.88 -9.68
N GLU A 75 0.34 5.31 -10.88
CA GLU A 75 -0.81 5.50 -11.78
C GLU A 75 -2.15 5.03 -11.21
N LEU A 76 -2.15 4.10 -10.27
CA LEU A 76 -3.35 3.69 -9.55
C LEU A 76 -3.99 4.85 -8.76
N SER A 77 -3.26 5.94 -8.51
CA SER A 77 -3.78 7.15 -7.89
C SER A 77 -4.88 7.85 -8.69
N SER A 78 -4.98 7.55 -10.00
CA SER A 78 -6.08 8.02 -10.87
C SER A 78 -7.45 7.46 -10.46
N ARG A 79 -7.47 6.41 -9.65
CA ARG A 79 -8.68 5.79 -9.10
C ARG A 79 -8.92 6.31 -7.68
N ASP A 80 -10.03 7.02 -7.46
CA ASP A 80 -10.35 7.62 -6.15
C ASP A 80 -10.60 6.57 -5.05
N ASN A 81 -10.94 5.36 -5.43
CA ASN A 81 -11.21 4.23 -4.54
C ASN A 81 -9.99 3.36 -4.23
N VAL A 82 -8.81 3.74 -4.73
CA VAL A 82 -7.55 3.05 -4.41
C VAL A 82 -6.77 3.81 -3.34
N PHE A 83 -6.32 3.07 -2.32
CA PHE A 83 -5.54 3.52 -1.18
C PHE A 83 -4.21 2.79 -1.14
N ILE A 84 -3.19 3.42 -0.53
CA ILE A 84 -1.85 2.84 -0.42
C ILE A 84 -1.41 2.71 1.03
N LYS A 85 -0.79 1.58 1.40
CA LYS A 85 -0.21 1.39 2.72
C LYS A 85 1.30 1.60 2.70
N ILE A 86 1.76 2.61 3.42
CA ILE A 86 3.18 2.86 3.70
C ILE A 86 3.57 1.93 4.84
N SER A 87 4.11 0.77 4.49
CA SER A 87 4.42 -0.30 5.43
C SER A 87 5.55 -1.19 4.91
N ASP A 88 6.15 -1.98 5.79
CA ASP A 88 7.28 -2.86 5.49
C ASP A 88 8.49 -2.16 4.85
N VAL A 89 8.68 -0.88 5.18
CA VAL A 89 9.75 -0.04 4.60
C VAL A 89 11.13 -0.61 4.90
N ALA A 90 11.36 -1.04 6.14
CA ALA A 90 12.61 -1.67 6.54
C ALA A 90 12.92 -2.96 5.77
N GLY A 91 11.87 -3.69 5.35
CA GLY A 91 12.02 -4.90 4.54
C GLY A 91 12.40 -4.63 3.08
N ARG A 92 12.30 -3.39 2.63
CA ARG A 92 12.67 -2.95 1.28
C ARG A 92 14.04 -2.26 1.25
N SER A 93 14.41 -1.59 2.35
CA SER A 93 15.61 -0.80 2.46
C SER A 93 16.87 -1.65 2.60
N THR A 94 17.95 -1.16 2.03
CA THR A 94 19.32 -1.63 2.27
C THR A 94 20.08 -0.74 3.26
N GLU A 95 19.46 0.38 3.66
CA GLU A 95 20.05 1.37 4.57
C GLU A 95 19.44 1.30 5.98
N PRO A 96 20.20 1.73 7.00
CA PRO A 96 19.66 1.82 8.36
C PRO A 96 18.57 2.89 8.46
N PHE A 97 17.85 2.90 9.59
CA PHE A 97 16.88 3.97 9.89
C PHE A 97 17.49 5.36 9.64
N PRO A 98 16.81 6.27 8.95
CA PRO A 98 15.40 6.22 8.54
C PRO A 98 15.12 5.68 7.13
N HIS A 99 15.96 4.80 6.56
CA HIS A 99 15.72 4.13 5.27
C HIS A 99 15.61 5.10 4.09
N VAL A 100 16.58 5.99 3.95
CA VAL A 100 16.52 7.09 2.98
C VAL A 100 16.48 6.63 1.53
N ASP A 101 16.96 5.43 1.24
CA ASP A 101 16.88 4.80 -0.09
C ASP A 101 15.45 4.49 -0.54
N VAL A 102 14.50 4.35 0.40
CA VAL A 102 13.06 4.13 0.11
C VAL A 102 12.28 5.45 0.05
N HIS A 103 12.81 6.55 0.59
CA HIS A 103 12.10 7.84 0.62
C HIS A 103 11.65 8.36 -0.75
N PRO A 104 12.39 8.19 -1.86
CA PRO A 104 11.90 8.58 -3.18
C PRO A 104 10.58 7.89 -3.56
N TYR A 105 10.43 6.60 -3.26
CA TYR A 105 9.20 5.84 -3.53
C TYR A 105 8.05 6.28 -2.64
N ILE A 106 8.31 6.52 -1.35
CA ILE A 106 7.30 7.09 -0.44
C ILE A 106 6.88 8.48 -0.94
N ARG A 107 7.81 9.28 -1.44
CA ARG A 107 7.53 10.61 -2.00
C ARG A 107 6.63 10.52 -3.22
N MET A 108 6.91 9.62 -4.17
CA MET A 108 6.07 9.39 -5.36
C MET A 108 4.63 9.04 -4.96
N LEU A 109 4.47 8.16 -3.99
CA LEU A 109 3.14 7.77 -3.49
C LEU A 109 2.44 8.94 -2.79
N TYR A 110 3.15 9.65 -1.93
CA TYR A 110 2.58 10.80 -1.21
C TYR A 110 2.13 11.91 -2.17
N ASP A 111 2.93 12.21 -3.20
CA ASP A 111 2.59 13.23 -4.21
C ASP A 111 1.38 12.81 -5.06
N ALA A 112 1.18 11.51 -5.30
CA ALA A 112 0.11 10.99 -6.13
C ALA A 112 -1.20 10.72 -5.36
N PHE A 113 -1.10 10.09 -4.21
CA PHE A 113 -2.28 9.68 -3.41
C PHE A 113 -2.67 10.71 -2.34
N GLY A 114 -1.74 11.55 -1.91
CA GLY A 114 -1.92 12.42 -0.75
C GLY A 114 -1.99 11.66 0.56
N SER A 115 -2.03 12.38 1.69
CA SER A 115 -2.18 11.78 3.02
C SER A 115 -3.56 11.15 3.24
N ASP A 116 -4.59 11.66 2.56
CA ASP A 116 -5.99 11.21 2.71
C ASP A 116 -6.25 9.83 2.08
N ARG A 117 -5.35 9.36 1.18
CA ARG A 117 -5.41 8.02 0.60
C ARG A 117 -4.17 7.18 0.91
N SER A 118 -3.33 7.65 1.82
CA SER A 118 -2.17 6.93 2.33
C SER A 118 -2.40 6.54 3.79
N MET A 119 -2.01 5.32 4.17
CA MET A 119 -2.13 4.88 5.55
C MET A 119 -0.90 4.12 6.01
N TRP A 120 -0.59 4.23 7.28
CA TRP A 120 0.43 3.41 7.92
C TRP A 120 -0.04 1.97 8.08
N GLY A 121 0.89 1.06 7.97
CA GLY A 121 0.72 -0.34 8.29
C GLY A 121 2.04 -0.97 8.65
N THR A 122 2.01 -2.24 8.98
CA THR A 122 3.22 -3.02 9.30
C THR A 122 3.13 -4.43 8.75
N GLY A 123 4.26 -5.09 8.57
CA GLY A 123 4.32 -6.53 8.36
C GLY A 123 4.41 -7.32 9.68
N TYR A 124 4.28 -6.66 10.84
CA TYR A 124 4.37 -7.29 12.15
C TYR A 124 3.11 -8.14 12.45
N PRO A 125 3.22 -9.32 13.06
CA PRO A 125 4.42 -10.00 13.60
C PRO A 125 5.12 -10.96 12.62
N GLY A 126 5.14 -10.69 11.33
CA GLY A 126 5.60 -11.57 10.28
C GLY A 126 6.84 -12.41 10.62
N HIS A 127 6.83 -13.67 10.20
CA HIS A 127 7.89 -14.66 10.48
C HIS A 127 9.30 -14.14 10.10
N HIS A 128 9.41 -13.46 8.97
CA HIS A 128 10.68 -12.92 8.50
C HIS A 128 11.30 -11.89 9.46
N ARG A 129 10.48 -11.09 10.14
CA ARG A 129 10.93 -10.09 11.09
C ARG A 129 11.68 -10.70 12.27
N VAL A 130 11.11 -11.76 12.82
CA VAL A 130 11.73 -12.49 13.94
C VAL A 130 13.02 -13.16 13.49
N LYS A 131 12.99 -13.81 12.32
CA LYS A 131 14.15 -14.52 11.78
C LYS A 131 15.33 -13.62 11.45
N HIS A 132 15.07 -12.41 10.95
CA HIS A 132 16.09 -11.49 10.47
C HIS A 132 16.35 -10.31 11.44
N ASN A 133 15.76 -10.35 12.63
CA ASN A 133 15.87 -9.29 13.62
C ASN A 133 15.55 -7.90 13.05
N TRP A 134 14.49 -7.82 12.26
CA TRP A 134 14.02 -6.58 11.67
C TRP A 134 13.37 -5.69 12.73
N HIS A 135 13.07 -4.45 12.34
CA HIS A 135 12.53 -3.42 13.19
C HIS A 135 11.33 -3.87 14.02
N THR A 136 11.30 -3.37 15.23
CA THR A 136 10.15 -3.49 16.12
C THR A 136 8.99 -2.65 15.60
N LEU A 137 7.78 -2.94 16.09
CA LEU A 137 6.60 -2.11 15.80
C LEU A 137 6.81 -0.63 16.15
N ALA A 138 7.55 -0.37 17.25
CA ALA A 138 7.86 0.99 17.69
C ALA A 138 8.76 1.72 16.68
N GLU A 139 9.74 1.03 16.10
CA GLU A 139 10.63 1.61 15.09
C GLU A 139 9.91 1.91 13.78
N GLU A 140 9.00 1.04 13.34
CA GLU A 140 8.17 1.31 12.15
C GLU A 140 7.23 2.50 12.37
N LEU A 141 6.64 2.59 13.54
CA LEU A 141 5.82 3.75 13.89
C LEU A 141 6.64 5.04 13.95
N ARG A 142 7.86 4.95 14.47
CA ARG A 142 8.80 6.07 14.54
C ARG A 142 9.17 6.59 13.15
N LEU A 143 9.26 5.72 12.14
CA LEU A 143 9.55 6.15 10.77
C LEU A 143 8.55 7.20 10.28
N ILE A 144 7.25 6.94 10.41
CA ILE A 144 6.22 7.91 10.01
C ILE A 144 6.25 9.16 10.90
N ARG A 145 6.48 9.00 12.20
CA ARG A 145 6.48 10.12 13.16
C ARG A 145 7.66 11.08 12.97
N GLU A 146 8.83 10.55 12.64
CA GLU A 146 10.08 11.31 12.73
C GLU A 146 10.96 11.14 11.48
N GLY A 147 10.93 9.98 10.82
CA GLY A 147 11.92 9.59 9.83
C GLY A 147 11.68 10.17 8.43
N ILE A 148 10.45 10.56 8.08
CA ILE A 148 10.12 11.09 6.76
C ILE A 148 10.02 12.62 6.80
N PRO A 149 11.03 13.35 6.29
CA PRO A 149 11.15 14.78 6.54
C PRO A 149 10.13 15.65 5.81
N PHE A 150 9.52 15.16 4.74
CA PHE A 150 8.58 15.93 3.92
C PHE A 150 7.11 15.81 4.37
N LEU A 151 6.80 14.97 5.35
CA LEU A 151 5.45 14.87 5.91
C LEU A 151 5.23 16.01 6.92
N SER A 152 4.13 16.74 6.77
CA SER A 152 3.66 17.67 7.80
C SER A 152 3.06 16.92 9.01
N GLU A 153 2.82 17.62 10.10
CA GLU A 153 2.14 17.05 11.27
C GLU A 153 0.73 16.55 10.92
N ARG A 154 -0.02 17.31 10.12
CA ARG A 154 -1.33 16.92 9.60
C ARG A 154 -1.25 15.61 8.79
N ASP A 155 -0.26 15.50 7.91
CA ASP A 155 -0.11 14.30 7.08
C ASP A 155 0.20 13.07 7.92
N ARG A 156 1.04 13.24 8.95
CA ARG A 156 1.32 12.16 9.91
C ARG A 156 0.07 11.69 10.63
N GLU A 157 -0.77 12.61 11.09
CA GLU A 157 -2.05 12.26 11.72
C GLU A 157 -2.97 11.49 10.76
N GLN A 158 -3.06 11.94 9.51
CA GLN A 158 -3.85 11.25 8.48
C GLN A 158 -3.33 9.83 8.25
N ILE A 159 -2.06 9.70 7.91
CA ILE A 159 -1.41 8.43 7.59
C ILE A 159 -1.43 7.45 8.77
N LEU A 160 -1.23 7.94 10.00
CA LEU A 160 -1.17 7.09 11.20
C LEU A 160 -2.52 6.55 11.68
N GLY A 161 -3.63 7.17 11.27
CA GLY A 161 -4.91 6.68 11.76
C GLY A 161 -6.16 7.19 11.06
N LYS A 162 -6.25 8.49 10.75
CA LYS A 162 -7.50 9.08 10.23
C LYS A 162 -7.93 8.47 8.90
N THR A 163 -6.99 8.23 7.99
CA THR A 163 -7.27 7.58 6.70
C THR A 163 -7.79 6.15 6.90
N ALA A 164 -7.17 5.36 7.78
CA ALA A 164 -7.66 4.02 8.10
C ALA A 164 -9.04 4.08 8.74
N ALA A 165 -9.27 4.98 9.71
CA ALA A 165 -10.57 5.16 10.33
C ALA A 165 -11.68 5.48 9.31
N SER A 166 -11.38 6.32 8.32
CA SER A 166 -12.31 6.63 7.22
C SER A 166 -12.61 5.43 6.34
N VAL A 167 -11.57 4.65 5.98
CA VAL A 167 -11.72 3.47 5.11
C VAL A 167 -12.60 2.41 5.74
N TRP A 168 -12.40 2.11 7.03
CA TRP A 168 -13.18 1.10 7.76
C TRP A 168 -14.35 1.66 8.55
N GLN A 169 -14.69 2.94 8.37
CA GLN A 169 -15.83 3.60 9.03
C GLN A 169 -15.81 3.41 10.56
N LEU A 170 -14.61 3.48 11.15
CA LEU A 170 -14.45 3.36 12.59
C LEU A 170 -14.98 4.62 13.29
N ALA A 171 -15.78 4.43 14.32
CA ALA A 171 -16.18 5.53 15.18
C ALA A 171 -14.94 6.11 15.88
N GLY A 172 -14.78 7.44 15.81
CA GLY A 172 -13.72 8.17 16.49
C GLY A 172 -13.99 8.30 17.99
#